data_1380839d75c97ef8877dd4ce136b2a44
#
_entry.id   1380839d75c97ef8877dd4ce136b2a44
#
_cell.length_a   1.000
_cell.length_b   1.000
_cell.length_c   1.000
_cell.angle_alpha   90.00
_cell.angle_beta   90.00
_cell.angle_gamma   90.00
#
_symmetry.space_group_name_H-M   'P 1'
#
loop_
_entity.id
_entity.type
_entity.pdbx_description
1 polymer ?
#
loop_
_entity_poly.entity_id
_entity_poly.type
_entity_poly.pdbx_seq_one_letter_code
_entity_poly.pdbx_strand_id
1 'polypeptide(L)'
;MITLEKVDGATLEVEAEKAGITLPIEQTKVWSGFQADIDGRTPWGDYLIKRDGELVAVISFIDFETHGYHYLRSMHGPAWVAKPTEAEEREVVDAIVDTVKKADKNIAFLRIDTWFADGTEKVLSTVPYDQTVVIDVTGGDDEILARMKRRGRRDVRKSLRECPAEVADETDKALADFSEYYDVMVETGQRDGFTPAPMSDYSDMIGALGADHCRVFAARIEDLSL
;
A
#
# COMPACT_ATOMS: atom_id res chain seq x y z
N MET A 1 -27.15 7.20 9.42
CA MET A 1 -27.27 6.25 8.25
C MET A 1 -25.97 6.30 7.48
N ILE A 2 -25.40 5.13 7.12
CA ILE A 2 -24.20 5.06 6.28
C ILE A 2 -24.60 5.10 4.81
N THR A 3 -23.90 5.91 4.03
CA THR A 3 -24.06 6.01 2.57
C THR A 3 -22.70 5.95 1.89
N LEU A 4 -22.63 5.29 0.72
CA LEU A 4 -21.47 5.26 -0.14
C LEU A 4 -21.78 6.11 -1.38
N GLU A 5 -21.02 7.16 -1.59
CA GLU A 5 -21.09 8.03 -2.76
C GLU A 5 -19.95 7.67 -3.72
N LYS A 6 -20.29 7.21 -4.93
CA LYS A 6 -19.29 6.90 -5.95
C LYS A 6 -18.73 8.18 -6.53
N VAL A 7 -17.41 8.26 -6.57
CA VAL A 7 -16.65 9.40 -7.11
C VAL A 7 -15.56 8.91 -8.05
N ASP A 8 -14.82 9.82 -8.66
CA ASP A 8 -13.54 9.48 -9.31
C ASP A 8 -12.37 9.56 -8.32
N GLY A 9 -11.24 8.92 -8.66
CA GLY A 9 -10.07 8.85 -7.79
C GLY A 9 -9.51 10.23 -7.41
N ALA A 10 -9.55 11.22 -8.31
CA ALA A 10 -9.08 12.56 -8.00
C ALA A 10 -9.97 13.25 -6.94
N THR A 11 -11.27 13.07 -7.05
CA THR A 11 -12.24 13.57 -6.05
C THR A 11 -12.03 12.87 -4.71
N LEU A 12 -11.81 11.54 -4.71
CA LEU A 12 -11.52 10.79 -3.48
C LEU A 12 -10.29 11.35 -2.78
N GLU A 13 -9.18 11.57 -3.50
CA GLU A 13 -7.93 12.12 -2.94
C GLU A 13 -8.14 13.51 -2.33
N VAL A 14 -8.85 14.39 -3.04
CA VAL A 14 -9.15 15.77 -2.55
C VAL A 14 -10.01 15.73 -1.28
N GLU A 15 -11.05 14.92 -1.24
CA GLU A 15 -11.92 14.82 -0.07
C GLU A 15 -11.22 14.14 1.11
N ALA A 16 -10.37 13.15 0.87
CA ALA A 16 -9.52 12.53 1.88
C ALA A 16 -8.56 13.57 2.52
N GLU A 17 -7.86 14.36 1.69
CA GLU A 17 -6.95 15.41 2.15
C GLU A 17 -7.69 16.44 3.02
N LYS A 18 -8.85 16.95 2.57
CA LYS A 18 -9.68 17.88 3.34
C LYS A 18 -10.10 17.34 4.70
N ALA A 19 -10.34 16.03 4.78
CA ALA A 19 -10.71 15.34 6.00
C ALA A 19 -9.52 14.94 6.88
N GLY A 20 -8.28 15.22 6.45
CA GLY A 20 -7.07 14.86 7.18
C GLY A 20 -6.71 13.38 7.10
N ILE A 21 -7.25 12.65 6.12
CA ILE A 21 -6.90 11.24 5.89
C ILE A 21 -5.58 11.19 5.12
N THR A 22 -4.56 10.56 5.70
CA THR A 22 -3.36 10.15 4.95
C THR A 22 -3.68 8.88 4.20
N LEU A 23 -3.81 8.98 2.87
CA LEU A 23 -4.13 7.82 2.04
C LEU A 23 -2.94 6.87 1.95
N PRO A 24 -3.14 5.56 2.18
CA PRO A 24 -2.23 4.55 1.68
C PRO A 24 -2.16 4.63 0.15
N ILE A 25 -0.99 4.33 -0.43
CA ILE A 25 -0.81 4.40 -1.89
C ILE A 25 -1.84 3.54 -2.63
N GLU A 26 -2.24 2.42 -2.05
CA GLU A 26 -3.21 1.49 -2.63
C GLU A 26 -4.65 2.06 -2.71
N GLN A 27 -4.90 3.19 -2.05
CA GLN A 27 -6.16 3.92 -2.10
C GLN A 27 -6.10 5.14 -3.02
N THR A 28 -5.04 5.27 -3.83
CA THR A 28 -4.83 6.42 -4.71
C THR A 28 -5.15 6.12 -6.16
N LYS A 29 -5.42 7.19 -6.92
CA LYS A 29 -5.64 7.11 -8.36
C LYS A 29 -4.43 6.55 -9.13
N VAL A 30 -3.21 6.91 -8.71
CA VAL A 30 -2.00 6.41 -9.37
C VAL A 30 -1.87 4.90 -9.22
N TRP A 31 -2.21 4.36 -8.05
CA TRP A 31 -2.24 2.91 -7.82
C TRP A 31 -3.31 2.23 -8.67
N SER A 32 -4.53 2.80 -8.73
CA SER A 32 -5.59 2.27 -9.58
C SER A 32 -5.19 2.25 -11.06
N GLY A 33 -4.45 3.27 -11.53
CA GLY A 33 -3.88 3.30 -12.87
C GLY A 33 -2.89 2.15 -13.09
N PHE A 34 -1.93 1.97 -12.19
CA PHE A 34 -0.99 0.85 -12.26
C PHE A 34 -1.70 -0.52 -12.24
N GLN A 35 -2.73 -0.68 -11.41
CA GLN A 35 -3.47 -1.95 -11.37
C GLN A 35 -4.23 -2.23 -12.67
N ALA A 36 -4.67 -1.20 -13.39
CA ALA A 36 -5.36 -1.35 -14.67
C ALA A 36 -4.48 -1.92 -15.79
N ASP A 37 -3.14 -1.81 -15.65
CA ASP A 37 -2.18 -2.33 -16.61
C ASP A 37 -1.83 -3.81 -16.36
N ILE A 38 -2.37 -4.41 -15.28
CA ILE A 38 -2.11 -5.80 -14.91
C ILE A 38 -3.28 -6.69 -15.34
N ASP A 39 -2.99 -7.74 -16.09
CA ASP A 39 -4.00 -8.70 -16.52
C ASP A 39 -4.84 -9.26 -15.36
N GLY A 40 -6.15 -9.32 -15.56
CA GLY A 40 -7.10 -9.79 -14.55
C GLY A 40 -7.36 -8.81 -13.42
N ARG A 41 -7.01 -7.52 -13.59
CA ARG A 41 -7.31 -6.45 -12.63
C ARG A 41 -7.95 -5.26 -13.32
N THR A 42 -9.01 -4.72 -12.70
CA THR A 42 -9.72 -3.56 -13.24
C THR A 42 -10.14 -2.64 -12.09
N PRO A 43 -9.88 -1.32 -12.16
CA PRO A 43 -10.45 -0.36 -11.21
C PRO A 43 -11.98 -0.47 -11.22
N TRP A 44 -12.57 -0.79 -10.08
CA TRP A 44 -14.02 -1.00 -9.99
C TRP A 44 -14.76 0.26 -9.53
N GLY A 45 -14.17 0.99 -8.60
CA GLY A 45 -14.72 2.27 -8.18
C GLY A 45 -14.16 2.79 -6.86
N ASP A 46 -14.30 4.10 -6.73
CA ASP A 46 -13.86 4.89 -5.59
C ASP A 46 -15.07 5.46 -4.88
N TYR A 47 -15.09 5.43 -3.54
CA TYR A 47 -16.25 5.81 -2.76
C TYR A 47 -15.89 6.67 -1.55
N LEU A 48 -16.68 7.72 -1.34
CA LEU A 48 -16.76 8.43 -0.08
C LEU A 48 -17.79 7.75 0.81
N ILE A 49 -17.40 7.39 2.02
CA ILE A 49 -18.25 6.76 3.02
C ILE A 49 -18.68 7.82 4.02
N LYS A 50 -19.98 8.09 4.08
CA LYS A 50 -20.55 9.15 4.90
C LYS A 50 -21.52 8.59 5.92
N ARG A 51 -21.47 9.15 7.14
CA ARG A 51 -22.45 8.93 8.20
C ARG A 51 -23.26 10.21 8.39
N ASP A 52 -24.56 10.16 8.13
CA ASP A 52 -25.48 11.30 8.25
C ASP A 52 -24.97 12.56 7.49
N GLY A 53 -24.31 12.34 6.35
CA GLY A 53 -23.75 13.36 5.48
C GLY A 53 -22.30 13.75 5.76
N GLU A 54 -21.71 13.36 6.90
CA GLU A 54 -20.31 13.62 7.24
C GLU A 54 -19.39 12.50 6.76
N LEU A 55 -18.25 12.84 6.18
CA LEU A 55 -17.24 11.87 5.72
C LEU A 55 -16.62 11.17 6.93
N VAL A 56 -16.64 9.82 6.93
CA VAL A 56 -16.06 8.99 7.99
C VAL A 56 -14.91 8.12 7.47
N ALA A 57 -14.94 7.75 6.18
CA ALA A 57 -13.88 6.99 5.54
C ALA A 57 -13.95 7.14 4.01
N VAL A 58 -12.92 6.69 3.33
CA VAL A 58 -12.90 6.52 1.87
C VAL A 58 -12.45 5.11 1.52
N ILE A 59 -12.83 4.62 0.32
CA ILE A 59 -12.41 3.29 -0.13
C ILE A 59 -12.33 3.24 -1.65
N SER A 60 -11.24 2.63 -2.14
CA SER A 60 -11.02 2.33 -3.56
C SER A 60 -10.98 0.82 -3.76
N PHE A 61 -11.65 0.32 -4.79
CA PHE A 61 -11.72 -1.10 -5.10
C PHE A 61 -11.11 -1.42 -6.46
N ILE A 62 -10.34 -2.48 -6.47
CA ILE A 62 -9.87 -3.15 -7.69
C ILE A 62 -10.63 -4.47 -7.80
N ASP A 63 -11.20 -4.75 -8.96
CA ASP A 63 -11.74 -6.05 -9.34
C ASP A 63 -10.60 -6.96 -9.76
N PHE A 64 -10.55 -8.13 -9.18
CA PHE A 64 -9.61 -9.20 -9.50
C PHE A 64 -10.38 -10.37 -10.11
N GLU A 65 -9.97 -10.76 -11.31
CA GLU A 65 -10.43 -12.00 -11.94
C GLU A 65 -9.45 -13.14 -11.65
N THR A 66 -9.97 -14.23 -11.12
CA THR A 66 -9.18 -15.46 -10.90
C THR A 66 -10.04 -16.69 -11.14
N HIS A 67 -9.58 -17.62 -11.96
CA HIS A 67 -10.29 -18.87 -12.29
C HIS A 67 -11.75 -18.66 -12.73
N GLY A 68 -12.03 -17.54 -13.40
CA GLY A 68 -13.39 -17.17 -13.85
C GLY A 68 -14.29 -16.57 -12.76
N TYR A 69 -13.75 -16.25 -11.59
CA TYR A 69 -14.45 -15.56 -10.51
C TYR A 69 -13.93 -14.14 -10.36
N HIS A 70 -14.84 -13.22 -10.07
CA HIS A 70 -14.54 -11.83 -9.76
C HIS A 70 -14.64 -11.58 -8.25
N TYR A 71 -13.67 -10.88 -7.69
CA TYR A 71 -13.74 -10.40 -6.31
C TYR A 71 -13.15 -9.00 -6.20
N LEU A 72 -13.67 -8.20 -5.30
CA LEU A 72 -13.13 -6.87 -5.05
C LEU A 72 -12.09 -6.90 -3.95
N ARG A 73 -10.98 -6.24 -4.19
CA ARG A 73 -9.95 -6.02 -3.19
C ARG A 73 -9.75 -4.53 -2.95
N SER A 74 -9.72 -4.15 -1.68
CA SER A 74 -9.27 -2.85 -1.22
C SER A 74 -8.14 -3.05 -0.22
N MET A 75 -6.91 -2.79 -0.65
CA MET A 75 -5.73 -2.90 0.23
C MET A 75 -5.67 -1.65 1.11
N HIS A 76 -5.47 -1.85 2.42
CA HIS A 76 -5.46 -0.79 3.43
C HIS A 76 -6.73 0.08 3.45
N GLY A 77 -7.80 -0.42 2.83
CA GLY A 77 -9.11 0.25 2.85
C GLY A 77 -10.15 -0.54 3.65
N PRO A 78 -11.11 0.16 4.28
CA PRO A 78 -11.36 1.61 4.24
C PRO A 78 -10.28 2.45 4.94
N ALA A 79 -9.92 3.61 4.35
CA ALA A 79 -9.08 4.61 5.01
C ALA A 79 -9.99 5.57 5.80
N TRP A 80 -9.81 5.58 7.13
CA TRP A 80 -10.70 6.24 8.07
C TRP A 80 -10.22 7.64 8.45
N VAL A 81 -11.15 8.58 8.65
CA VAL A 81 -10.88 9.90 9.27
C VAL A 81 -10.35 9.74 10.70
N ALA A 82 -10.92 8.81 11.45
CA ALA A 82 -10.48 8.43 12.79
C ALA A 82 -10.71 6.94 12.99
N LYS A 83 -9.91 6.31 13.86
CA LYS A 83 -10.09 4.90 14.18
C LYS A 83 -11.54 4.65 14.62
N PRO A 84 -12.28 3.74 13.94
CA PRO A 84 -13.66 3.45 14.27
C PRO A 84 -13.77 2.67 15.59
N THR A 85 -14.96 2.64 16.15
CA THR A 85 -15.39 1.60 17.10
C THR A 85 -15.79 0.35 16.31
N GLU A 86 -15.87 -0.79 16.99
CA GLU A 86 -16.31 -2.05 16.36
C GLU A 86 -17.70 -1.95 15.74
N ALA A 87 -18.63 -1.29 16.42
CA ALA A 87 -19.99 -1.08 15.90
C ALA A 87 -20.00 -0.17 14.65
N GLU A 88 -19.17 0.87 14.64
CA GLU A 88 -19.05 1.78 13.49
C GLU A 88 -18.46 1.10 12.28
N GLU A 89 -17.40 0.30 12.48
CA GLU A 89 -16.82 -0.47 11.38
C GLU A 89 -17.81 -1.47 10.84
N ARG A 90 -18.54 -2.16 11.69
CA ARG A 90 -19.58 -3.13 11.28
C ARG A 90 -20.65 -2.47 10.40
N GLU A 91 -21.18 -1.31 10.80
CA GLU A 91 -22.16 -0.57 9.98
C GLU A 91 -21.59 -0.20 8.59
N VAL A 92 -20.33 0.20 8.54
CA VAL A 92 -19.65 0.55 7.27
C VAL A 92 -19.43 -0.70 6.41
N VAL A 93 -18.97 -1.79 6.99
CA VAL A 93 -18.78 -3.07 6.26
C VAL A 93 -20.10 -3.55 5.68
N ASP A 94 -21.18 -3.54 6.45
CA ASP A 94 -22.51 -3.93 5.99
C ASP A 94 -22.98 -3.03 4.83
N ALA A 95 -22.78 -1.71 4.92
CA ALA A 95 -23.11 -0.77 3.86
C ALA A 95 -22.28 -0.97 2.57
N ILE A 96 -20.98 -1.30 2.70
CA ILE A 96 -20.12 -1.69 1.58
C ILE A 96 -20.68 -2.94 0.89
N VAL A 97 -20.92 -4.00 1.66
CA VAL A 97 -21.46 -5.27 1.16
C VAL A 97 -22.78 -5.05 0.41
N ASP A 98 -23.69 -4.27 0.99
CA ASP A 98 -24.98 -3.96 0.37
C ASP A 98 -24.82 -3.16 -0.92
N THR A 99 -23.90 -2.20 -0.95
CA THR A 99 -23.62 -1.38 -2.13
C THR A 99 -23.08 -2.24 -3.27
N VAL A 100 -22.10 -3.09 -2.98
CA VAL A 100 -21.49 -3.98 -3.98
C VAL A 100 -22.51 -4.99 -4.49
N LYS A 101 -23.28 -5.66 -3.64
CA LYS A 101 -24.32 -6.61 -4.03
C LYS A 101 -25.38 -6.00 -4.94
N LYS A 102 -25.69 -4.71 -4.74
CA LYS A 102 -26.66 -3.98 -5.60
C LYS A 102 -26.04 -3.60 -6.94
N ALA A 103 -24.75 -3.23 -6.94
CA ALA A 103 -24.07 -2.75 -8.14
C ALA A 103 -23.66 -3.91 -9.06
N ASP A 104 -23.13 -5.00 -8.51
CA ASP A 104 -22.65 -6.14 -9.30
C ASP A 104 -22.85 -7.46 -8.54
N LYS A 105 -23.66 -8.33 -9.14
CA LYS A 105 -23.96 -9.66 -8.60
C LYS A 105 -22.93 -10.73 -8.94
N ASN A 106 -21.98 -10.43 -9.83
CA ASN A 106 -20.91 -11.35 -10.22
C ASN A 106 -19.77 -11.33 -9.22
N ILE A 107 -19.71 -10.35 -8.33
CA ILE A 107 -18.67 -10.26 -7.30
C ILE A 107 -18.93 -11.35 -6.25
N ALA A 108 -18.01 -12.32 -6.18
CA ALA A 108 -18.13 -13.49 -5.30
C ALA A 108 -17.87 -13.13 -3.83
N PHE A 109 -16.89 -12.25 -3.56
CA PHE A 109 -16.56 -11.80 -2.21
C PHE A 109 -15.80 -10.46 -2.24
N LEU A 110 -15.69 -9.84 -1.05
CA LEU A 110 -14.89 -8.66 -0.81
C LEU A 110 -13.68 -9.01 0.05
N ARG A 111 -12.54 -8.40 -0.22
CA ARG A 111 -11.33 -8.49 0.56
C ARG A 111 -10.90 -7.10 0.97
N ILE A 112 -11.07 -6.77 2.24
CA ILE A 112 -10.81 -5.45 2.82
C ILE A 112 -9.98 -5.61 4.09
N ASP A 113 -9.37 -4.53 4.56
CA ASP A 113 -8.64 -4.51 5.83
C ASP A 113 -9.50 -3.87 6.92
N THR A 114 -9.71 -4.59 8.01
CA THR A 114 -10.57 -4.16 9.13
C THR A 114 -9.77 -4.06 10.43
N TRP A 115 -10.20 -3.17 11.32
CA TRP A 115 -9.67 -3.07 12.68
C TRP A 115 -10.19 -4.17 13.60
N PHE A 116 -11.41 -4.61 13.33
CA PHE A 116 -12.12 -5.63 14.10
C PHE A 116 -12.55 -6.77 13.19
N ALA A 117 -12.70 -7.95 13.75
CA ALA A 117 -13.06 -9.14 12.98
C ALA A 117 -14.58 -9.39 12.89
N ASP A 118 -15.40 -8.54 13.54
CA ASP A 118 -16.85 -8.77 13.59
C ASP A 118 -17.48 -8.71 12.19
N GLY A 119 -18.21 -9.75 11.85
CA GLY A 119 -18.89 -9.87 10.55
C GLY A 119 -17.99 -10.14 9.36
N THR A 120 -16.74 -10.50 9.58
CA THR A 120 -15.77 -10.85 8.54
C THR A 120 -15.21 -12.26 8.75
N GLU A 121 -14.77 -12.87 7.65
CA GLU A 121 -14.03 -14.12 7.68
C GLU A 121 -12.54 -13.85 7.46
N LYS A 122 -11.70 -14.57 8.19
CA LYS A 122 -10.26 -14.44 8.03
C LYS A 122 -9.83 -14.93 6.65
N VAL A 123 -8.95 -14.14 5.98
CA VAL A 123 -8.38 -14.53 4.69
C VAL A 123 -7.62 -15.84 4.81
N LEU A 124 -7.90 -16.78 3.88
CA LEU A 124 -7.25 -18.10 3.83
C LEU A 124 -5.79 -18.03 3.35
N SER A 125 -5.43 -16.99 2.57
CA SER A 125 -4.06 -16.80 2.10
C SER A 125 -3.18 -16.28 3.22
N THR A 126 -1.91 -16.68 3.21
CA THR A 126 -0.91 -16.18 4.16
C THR A 126 -0.81 -14.65 4.02
N VAL A 127 -1.19 -13.94 5.08
CA VAL A 127 -0.85 -12.54 5.25
C VAL A 127 0.44 -12.53 6.06
N PRO A 128 1.56 -12.04 5.50
CA PRO A 128 2.86 -12.17 6.17
C PRO A 128 2.92 -11.41 7.49
N TYR A 129 2.11 -10.35 7.64
CA TYR A 129 2.15 -9.49 8.82
C TYR A 129 0.74 -9.00 9.16
N ASP A 130 0.38 -9.05 10.43
CA ASP A 130 -0.82 -8.46 11.02
C ASP A 130 -0.49 -7.17 11.82
N GLN A 131 0.79 -6.86 11.96
CA GLN A 131 1.27 -5.68 12.65
C GLN A 131 2.46 -5.07 11.91
N THR A 132 2.56 -3.73 11.95
CA THR A 132 3.68 -2.97 11.42
C THR A 132 4.14 -1.89 12.39
N VAL A 133 5.29 -1.30 12.13
CA VAL A 133 5.82 -0.18 12.89
C VAL A 133 5.80 1.06 12.01
N VAL A 134 5.12 2.09 12.48
CA VAL A 134 5.13 3.42 11.87
C VAL A 134 6.16 4.28 12.59
N ILE A 135 7.11 4.83 11.85
CA ILE A 135 8.16 5.71 12.37
C ILE A 135 7.84 7.14 11.92
N ASP A 136 7.74 8.05 12.88
CA ASP A 136 7.65 9.47 12.59
C ASP A 136 9.01 9.99 12.12
N VAL A 137 9.08 10.40 10.85
CA VAL A 137 10.28 10.95 10.19
C VAL A 137 10.17 12.46 9.96
N THR A 138 9.20 13.14 10.58
CA THR A 138 9.11 14.61 10.54
C THR A 138 10.23 15.26 11.34
N GLY A 139 10.62 16.46 10.94
CA GLY A 139 11.73 17.19 11.52
C GLY A 139 13.08 16.83 10.89
N GLY A 140 14.15 17.36 11.43
CA GLY A 140 15.51 17.06 10.96
C GLY A 140 16.11 15.82 11.61
N ASP A 141 17.28 15.40 11.11
CA ASP A 141 17.99 14.20 11.56
C ASP A 141 18.20 14.15 13.08
N ASP A 142 18.49 15.28 13.71
CA ASP A 142 18.69 15.34 15.16
C ASP A 142 17.41 15.04 15.94
N GLU A 143 16.25 15.51 15.44
CA GLU A 143 14.95 15.22 16.06
C GLU A 143 14.56 13.76 15.88
N ILE A 144 14.77 13.20 14.67
CA ILE A 144 14.54 11.79 14.38
C ILE A 144 15.41 10.93 15.29
N LEU A 145 16.72 11.24 15.36
CA LEU A 145 17.67 10.53 16.24
C LEU A 145 17.29 10.66 17.72
N ALA A 146 16.78 11.82 18.16
CA ALA A 146 16.36 12.03 19.54
C ALA A 146 15.17 11.13 19.94
N ARG A 147 14.25 10.87 19.02
CA ARG A 147 13.09 9.96 19.23
C ARG A 147 13.49 8.49 19.27
N MET A 148 14.62 8.12 18.69
CA MET A 148 15.09 6.73 18.69
C MET A 148 15.50 6.25 20.09
N LYS A 149 15.28 4.95 20.37
CA LYS A 149 15.87 4.30 21.55
C LYS A 149 17.38 4.43 21.50
N ARG A 150 18.04 4.53 22.68
CA ARG A 150 19.49 4.74 22.83
C ARG A 150 20.33 3.77 21.97
N ARG A 151 19.94 2.49 21.89
CA ARG A 151 20.66 1.48 21.09
C ARG A 151 20.55 1.80 19.59
N GLY A 152 19.33 2.01 19.08
CA GLY A 152 19.11 2.32 17.65
C GLY A 152 19.86 3.58 17.23
N ARG A 153 19.76 4.67 18.01
CA ARG A 153 20.51 5.90 17.76
C ARG A 153 22.02 5.71 17.70
N ARG A 154 22.57 4.88 18.62
CA ARG A 154 23.99 4.54 18.60
C ARG A 154 24.37 3.77 17.34
N ASP A 155 23.54 2.80 16.95
CA ASP A 155 23.81 1.92 15.82
C ASP A 155 23.70 2.71 14.49
N VAL A 156 22.72 3.62 14.34
CA VAL A 156 22.64 4.54 13.20
C VAL A 156 23.88 5.43 13.10
N ARG A 157 24.29 6.09 14.22
CA ARG A 157 25.48 6.93 14.24
C ARG A 157 26.76 6.16 13.92
N LYS A 158 26.83 4.90 14.35
CA LYS A 158 27.95 4.02 14.01
C LYS A 158 27.96 3.70 12.52
N SER A 159 26.81 3.34 11.95
CA SER A 159 26.67 3.04 10.52
C SER A 159 27.08 4.23 9.65
N LEU A 160 26.54 5.42 9.95
CA LEU A 160 26.88 6.66 9.21
C LEU A 160 28.38 6.99 9.23
N ARG A 161 29.11 6.59 10.28
CA ARG A 161 30.55 6.87 10.41
C ARG A 161 31.45 5.77 9.85
N GLU A 162 31.01 4.52 9.91
CA GLU A 162 31.88 3.35 9.70
C GLU A 162 31.49 2.49 8.49
N CYS A 163 30.28 2.66 7.96
CA CYS A 163 29.85 1.91 6.79
C CYS A 163 30.50 2.50 5.53
N PRO A 164 31.22 1.69 4.74
CA PRO A 164 31.83 2.16 3.50
C PRO A 164 30.82 2.30 2.35
N ALA A 165 29.56 1.89 2.54
CA ALA A 165 28.57 1.95 1.49
C ALA A 165 28.08 3.39 1.25
N GLU A 166 28.05 3.80 0.00
CA GLU A 166 27.37 4.99 -0.46
C GLU A 166 25.93 4.65 -0.83
N VAL A 167 24.97 5.44 -0.35
CA VAL A 167 23.55 5.27 -0.65
C VAL A 167 23.11 6.37 -1.59
N ALA A 168 22.55 6.01 -2.72
CA ALA A 168 22.03 6.95 -3.73
C ALA A 168 20.60 6.59 -4.16
N ASP A 169 19.84 7.60 -4.57
CA ASP A 169 18.62 7.42 -5.34
C ASP A 169 19.01 7.07 -6.77
N GLU A 170 18.74 5.86 -7.18
CA GLU A 170 19.04 5.33 -8.52
C GLU A 170 17.76 5.05 -9.31
N THR A 171 16.68 5.74 -9.01
CA THR A 171 15.38 5.52 -9.66
C THR A 171 15.45 5.64 -11.18
N ASP A 172 16.12 6.67 -11.72
CA ASP A 172 16.26 6.84 -13.17
C ASP A 172 17.07 5.71 -13.81
N LYS A 173 18.11 5.23 -13.13
CA LYS A 173 18.90 4.10 -13.59
C LYS A 173 18.10 2.80 -13.57
N ALA A 174 17.34 2.56 -12.51
CA ALA A 174 16.46 1.40 -12.38
C ALA A 174 15.32 1.41 -13.41
N LEU A 175 14.79 2.58 -13.77
CA LEU A 175 13.82 2.75 -14.85
C LEU A 175 14.42 2.43 -16.22
N ALA A 176 15.67 2.76 -16.44
CA ALA A 176 16.36 2.45 -17.70
C ALA A 176 16.71 0.96 -17.83
N ASP A 177 17.16 0.33 -16.74
CA ASP A 177 17.49 -1.10 -16.67
C ASP A 177 17.41 -1.59 -15.23
N PHE A 178 16.43 -2.45 -14.93
CA PHE A 178 16.20 -3.00 -13.60
C PHE A 178 17.00 -4.28 -13.33
N SER A 179 17.77 -4.80 -14.29
CA SER A 179 18.39 -6.13 -14.21
C SER A 179 19.32 -6.30 -13.00
N GLU A 180 20.21 -5.35 -12.74
CA GLU A 180 21.14 -5.47 -11.59
C GLU A 180 20.42 -5.47 -10.23
N TYR A 181 19.33 -4.70 -10.10
CA TYR A 181 18.52 -4.68 -8.88
C TYR A 181 17.76 -5.99 -8.70
N TYR A 182 17.30 -6.55 -9.82
CA TYR A 182 16.61 -7.83 -9.81
C TYR A 182 17.55 -8.99 -9.45
N ASP A 183 18.80 -8.96 -9.89
CA ASP A 183 19.81 -9.95 -9.53
C ASP A 183 20.03 -10.02 -8.02
N VAL A 184 20.06 -8.87 -7.33
CA VAL A 184 20.13 -8.80 -5.86
C VAL A 184 18.88 -9.42 -5.21
N MET A 185 17.70 -9.21 -5.79
CA MET A 185 16.46 -9.82 -5.28
C MET A 185 16.45 -11.34 -5.47
N VAL A 186 16.96 -11.83 -6.62
CA VAL A 186 17.09 -13.27 -6.91
C VAL A 186 18.07 -13.91 -5.94
N GLU A 187 19.24 -13.30 -5.69
CA GLU A 187 20.23 -13.78 -4.72
C GLU A 187 19.61 -13.84 -3.31
N THR A 188 18.90 -12.79 -2.92
CA THR A 188 18.21 -12.74 -1.63
C THR A 188 17.15 -13.85 -1.53
N GLY A 189 16.36 -14.07 -2.59
CA GLY A 189 15.38 -15.14 -2.65
C GLY A 189 15.99 -16.53 -2.52
N GLN A 190 17.14 -16.78 -3.18
CA GLN A 190 17.87 -18.03 -3.07
C GLN A 190 18.39 -18.27 -1.63
N ARG A 191 18.93 -17.23 -0.99
CA ARG A 191 19.40 -17.30 0.37
C ARG A 191 18.28 -17.56 1.39
N ASP A 192 17.14 -16.87 1.21
CA ASP A 192 16.06 -16.84 2.20
C ASP A 192 14.91 -17.81 1.87
N GLY A 193 14.99 -18.54 0.73
CA GLY A 193 14.07 -19.61 0.38
C GLY A 193 12.73 -19.13 -0.22
N PHE A 194 12.72 -18.02 -0.94
CA PHE A 194 11.55 -17.56 -1.70
C PHE A 194 11.89 -17.24 -3.16
N THR A 195 10.88 -17.18 -4.01
CA THR A 195 11.02 -16.76 -5.41
C THR A 195 10.49 -15.33 -5.55
N PRO A 196 11.29 -14.37 -6.02
CA PRO A 196 10.80 -13.03 -6.35
C PRO A 196 9.71 -13.09 -7.43
N ALA A 197 8.86 -12.07 -7.49
CA ALA A 197 7.99 -11.85 -8.64
C ALA A 197 8.82 -11.66 -9.92
N PRO A 198 8.25 -11.81 -11.12
CA PRO A 198 8.96 -11.52 -12.37
C PRO A 198 9.55 -10.10 -12.38
N MET A 199 10.68 -9.92 -13.05
CA MET A 199 11.35 -8.61 -13.14
C MET A 199 10.42 -7.52 -13.69
N SER A 200 9.58 -7.88 -14.67
CA SER A 200 8.59 -6.97 -15.26
C SER A 200 7.66 -6.34 -14.22
N ASP A 201 7.24 -7.11 -13.21
CA ASP A 201 6.30 -6.61 -12.19
C ASP A 201 6.89 -5.42 -11.42
N TYR A 202 8.21 -5.43 -11.19
CA TYR A 202 8.92 -4.34 -10.51
C TYR A 202 9.17 -3.16 -11.45
N SER A 203 9.69 -3.40 -12.66
CA SER A 203 9.97 -2.34 -13.64
C SER A 203 8.69 -1.61 -14.06
N ASP A 204 7.61 -2.35 -14.29
CA ASP A 204 6.31 -1.79 -14.66
C ASP A 204 5.71 -0.97 -13.51
N MET A 205 5.84 -1.46 -12.27
CA MET A 205 5.41 -0.72 -11.07
C MET A 205 6.17 0.61 -10.92
N ILE A 206 7.50 0.59 -11.03
CA ILE A 206 8.33 1.80 -10.93
C ILE A 206 7.95 2.79 -12.03
N GLY A 207 7.77 2.31 -13.26
CA GLY A 207 7.39 3.12 -14.40
C GLY A 207 5.99 3.75 -14.25
N ALA A 208 5.01 2.97 -13.83
CA ALA A 208 3.62 3.42 -13.69
C ALA A 208 3.43 4.38 -12.50
N LEU A 209 4.09 4.12 -11.37
CA LEU A 209 3.97 4.97 -10.18
C LEU A 209 4.82 6.24 -10.28
N GLY A 210 5.93 6.21 -11.04
CA GLY A 210 6.86 7.32 -11.19
C GLY A 210 7.64 7.66 -9.91
N ALA A 211 8.63 8.54 -10.04
CA ALA A 211 9.55 8.91 -8.96
C ALA A 211 8.88 9.60 -7.75
N ASP A 212 7.68 10.14 -7.93
CA ASP A 212 6.93 10.77 -6.83
C ASP A 212 6.34 9.74 -5.86
N HIS A 213 6.08 8.50 -6.33
CA HIS A 213 5.41 7.46 -5.55
C HIS A 213 6.25 6.19 -5.38
N CYS A 214 7.27 5.97 -6.23
CA CYS A 214 8.13 4.81 -6.17
C CYS A 214 9.58 5.19 -6.45
N ARG A 215 10.49 4.88 -5.53
CA ARG A 215 11.91 5.16 -5.67
C ARG A 215 12.76 3.94 -5.41
N VAL A 216 13.89 3.88 -6.09
CA VAL A 216 14.89 2.84 -5.90
C VAL A 216 16.14 3.45 -5.29
N PHE A 217 16.45 3.06 -4.06
CA PHE A 217 17.69 3.42 -3.38
C PHE A 217 18.64 2.23 -3.41
N ALA A 218 19.87 2.46 -3.84
CA ALA A 218 20.93 1.46 -3.83
C ALA A 218 22.03 1.84 -2.84
N ALA A 219 22.53 0.85 -2.10
CA ALA A 219 23.73 0.98 -1.28
C ALA A 219 24.89 0.26 -2.01
N ARG A 220 25.92 0.99 -2.36
CA ARG A 220 27.07 0.46 -3.12
C ARG A 220 28.34 0.57 -2.29
N ILE A 221 29.19 -0.43 -2.38
CA ILE A 221 30.53 -0.42 -1.81
C ILE A 221 31.49 -0.46 -3.00
N GLU A 222 32.25 0.61 -3.19
CA GLU A 222 33.34 0.63 -4.17
C GLU A 222 34.46 -0.29 -3.68
N ASP A 223 34.88 -1.24 -4.52
CA ASP A 223 35.99 -2.17 -4.29
C ASP A 223 35.92 -3.07 -3.04
N LEU A 224 35.12 -4.13 -3.10
CA LEU A 224 35.55 -5.39 -2.52
C LEU A 224 36.37 -6.16 -3.57
N SER A 225 37.56 -5.67 -3.93
CA SER A 225 38.58 -6.52 -4.55
C SER A 225 39.10 -7.45 -3.41
N LEU A 226 38.58 -8.67 -3.40
CA LEU A 226 39.15 -9.80 -2.68
C LEU A 226 40.42 -10.27 -3.38
#